data_c51ac46d9896d5fc24e8ef8907baefe3
#
_entry.id   c51ac46d9896d5fc24e8ef8907baefe3
#
_cell.length_a   1.000
_cell.length_b   1.000
_cell.length_c   1.000
_cell.angle_alpha   90.00
_cell.angle_beta   90.00
_cell.angle_gamma   90.00
#
_symmetry.space_group_name_H-M   'P 1'
#
loop_
_entity.id
_entity.type
_entity.pdbx_description
1 polymer ?
#
loop_
_entity_poly.entity_id
_entity_poly.type
_entity_poly.pdbx_seq_one_letter_code
_entity_poly.pdbx_strand_id
1 'polypeptide(L)'
;PQEKTHSNSEETHPNYPYAPSTAITAMEISLRNASADFAPGTSASVEFDFSGDFDPDRFEAGIEGNTFCLREKKLIPPVFWKHLFCNNHQKEVFSFQVPSTVQKLTLRSLNGATGLDTISLTTLEISATNGKITGDSLSASSCRIQAANGKIVLTRLRTDSLDVSATNGKLEITGDCS
;
A
#
# COMPACT_ATOMS: atom_id res chain seq x y z
N PRO A 1 28.03 21.57 38.41
CA PRO A 1 26.99 20.71 37.99
C PRO A 1 26.66 21.06 36.52
N GLN A 2 27.05 20.18 35.59
CA GLN A 2 26.77 20.37 34.16
C GLN A 2 25.44 19.67 33.86
N GLU A 3 24.51 20.48 33.42
CA GLU A 3 23.22 20.02 32.86
C GLU A 3 23.48 19.29 31.55
N LYS A 4 23.14 18.01 31.50
CA LYS A 4 23.10 17.25 30.26
C LYS A 4 21.75 17.57 29.58
N THR A 5 21.81 18.40 28.55
CA THR A 5 20.70 18.54 27.59
C THR A 5 20.60 17.24 26.78
N HIS A 6 19.52 16.48 27.03
CA HIS A 6 19.08 15.44 26.12
C HIS A 6 18.53 16.11 24.86
N SER A 7 19.27 16.05 23.78
CA SER A 7 18.73 16.32 22.45
C SER A 7 17.83 15.16 22.07
N ASN A 8 16.52 15.37 22.06
CA ASN A 8 15.58 14.53 21.33
C ASN A 8 15.97 14.62 19.84
N SER A 9 16.53 13.55 19.31
CA SER A 9 16.58 13.36 17.88
C SER A 9 15.15 13.09 17.43
N GLU A 10 14.50 14.11 16.87
CA GLU A 10 13.31 13.93 16.04
C GLU A 10 13.75 13.03 14.88
N GLU A 11 13.26 11.79 14.87
CA GLU A 11 13.29 10.93 13.71
C GLU A 11 12.42 11.62 12.63
N THR A 12 13.09 12.34 11.74
CA THR A 12 12.45 12.93 10.56
C THR A 12 12.12 11.76 9.62
N HIS A 13 10.90 11.25 9.71
CA HIS A 13 10.34 10.44 8.65
C HIS A 13 10.39 11.24 7.35
N PRO A 14 10.88 10.65 6.25
CA PRO A 14 10.89 11.35 4.97
C PRO A 14 9.44 11.53 4.51
N ASN A 15 8.89 12.69 4.84
CA ASN A 15 7.63 13.15 4.26
C ASN A 15 7.92 13.54 2.83
N TYR A 16 7.58 12.69 1.86
CA TYR A 16 7.72 13.00 0.44
C TYR A 16 6.40 13.54 -0.12
N PRO A 17 6.18 14.87 -0.10
CA PRO A 17 5.07 15.43 -0.83
C PRO A 17 5.42 15.40 -2.32
N TYR A 18 4.93 14.39 -3.03
CA TYR A 18 4.90 14.46 -4.48
C TYR A 18 3.75 15.38 -4.89
N ALA A 19 4.05 16.66 -5.08
CA ALA A 19 3.12 17.63 -5.64
C ALA A 19 3.35 17.73 -7.15
N PRO A 20 2.61 17.00 -7.98
CA PRO A 20 2.73 17.09 -9.42
C PRO A 20 2.09 18.39 -9.93
N SER A 21 2.55 18.87 -11.07
CA SER A 21 1.89 19.94 -11.82
C SER A 21 0.53 19.50 -12.42
N THR A 22 0.27 18.20 -12.43
CA THR A 22 -0.97 17.56 -12.92
C THR A 22 -1.58 16.70 -11.80
N ALA A 23 -2.91 16.67 -11.68
CA ALA A 23 -3.58 15.84 -10.69
C ALA A 23 -3.24 14.35 -10.89
N ILE A 24 -2.91 13.64 -9.81
CA ILE A 24 -2.74 12.21 -9.84
C ILE A 24 -4.10 11.54 -9.98
N THR A 25 -4.25 10.70 -11.01
CA THR A 25 -5.49 9.96 -11.28
C THR A 25 -5.34 8.45 -11.16
N ALA A 26 -4.10 7.96 -11.04
CA ALA A 26 -3.82 6.55 -10.83
C ALA A 26 -2.69 6.32 -9.82
N MET A 27 -2.73 5.16 -9.15
CA MET A 27 -1.66 4.69 -8.28
C MET A 27 -1.28 3.26 -8.68
N GLU A 28 0.00 3.00 -8.87
CA GLU A 28 0.58 1.68 -9.11
C GLU A 28 1.59 1.34 -8.01
N ILE A 29 1.24 0.38 -7.17
CA ILE A 29 2.05 -0.03 -6.03
C ILE A 29 2.50 -1.48 -6.22
N SER A 30 3.79 -1.74 -6.14
CA SER A 30 4.36 -3.08 -6.26
C SER A 30 5.30 -3.38 -5.09
N LEU A 31 4.84 -4.23 -4.17
CA LEU A 31 5.54 -4.60 -2.95
C LEU A 31 5.91 -6.08 -2.95
N ARG A 32 7.02 -6.42 -2.31
CA ARG A 32 7.46 -7.80 -2.16
C ARG A 32 7.23 -8.32 -0.74
N ASN A 33 7.64 -7.56 0.27
CA ASN A 33 7.58 -7.99 1.67
C ASN A 33 6.89 -6.98 2.59
N ALA A 34 6.79 -5.72 2.19
CA ALA A 34 6.08 -4.72 2.95
C ALA A 34 4.56 -4.87 2.80
N SER A 35 3.84 -4.48 3.83
CA SER A 35 2.38 -4.34 3.81
C SER A 35 1.97 -2.96 3.30
N ALA A 36 0.72 -2.79 2.88
CA ALA A 36 0.19 -1.51 2.46
C ALA A 36 -1.21 -1.30 3.01
N ASP A 37 -1.44 -0.16 3.64
CA ASP A 37 -2.73 0.31 4.08
C ASP A 37 -3.11 1.58 3.31
N PHE A 38 -4.36 1.66 2.86
CA PHE A 38 -4.88 2.75 2.07
C PHE A 38 -6.10 3.35 2.76
N ALA A 39 -6.08 4.68 2.93
CA ALA A 39 -7.18 5.46 3.49
C ALA A 39 -7.41 6.72 2.63
N PRO A 40 -8.60 7.34 2.69
CA PRO A 40 -8.85 8.56 1.93
C PRO A 40 -7.99 9.71 2.44
N GLY A 41 -7.33 10.41 1.53
CA GLY A 41 -6.57 11.62 1.80
C GLY A 41 -7.39 12.89 1.54
N THR A 42 -7.02 13.96 2.21
CA THR A 42 -7.61 15.29 2.02
C THR A 42 -6.79 16.17 1.08
N SER A 43 -5.56 15.79 0.82
CA SER A 43 -4.62 16.47 -0.08
C SER A 43 -4.87 16.09 -1.54
N ALA A 44 -4.48 16.97 -2.46
CA ALA A 44 -4.45 16.66 -3.90
C ALA A 44 -3.21 15.84 -4.31
N SER A 45 -2.23 15.70 -3.42
CA SER A 45 -1.03 14.90 -3.60
C SER A 45 -1.14 13.55 -2.89
N VAL A 46 -0.42 12.55 -3.39
CA VAL A 46 -0.26 11.28 -2.68
C VAL A 46 0.69 11.49 -1.52
N GLU A 47 0.21 11.23 -0.32
CA GLU A 47 0.99 11.22 0.91
C GLU A 47 1.11 9.79 1.41
N PHE A 48 2.26 9.42 1.95
CA PHE A 48 2.43 8.13 2.59
C PHE A 48 3.45 8.20 3.72
N ASP A 49 3.20 7.41 4.74
CA ASP A 49 4.13 7.13 5.84
C ASP A 49 4.66 5.71 5.70
N PHE A 50 5.86 5.48 6.18
CA PHE A 50 6.45 4.15 6.26
C PHE A 50 6.84 3.85 7.70
N SER A 51 6.32 2.76 8.24
CA SER A 51 6.75 2.23 9.54
C SER A 51 7.68 1.06 9.31
N GLY A 52 8.86 1.10 9.94
CA GLY A 52 9.90 0.10 9.79
C GLY A 52 11.24 0.73 9.44
N ASP A 53 12.18 -0.09 9.04
CA ASP A 53 13.53 0.35 8.65
C ASP A 53 13.51 0.74 7.16
N PHE A 54 13.31 2.04 6.87
CA PHE A 54 13.23 2.53 5.50
C PHE A 54 14.60 2.55 4.85
N ASP A 55 14.80 1.69 3.86
CA ASP A 55 15.99 1.70 3.01
C ASP A 55 15.62 2.32 1.64
N PRO A 56 16.07 3.55 1.32
CA PRO A 56 15.77 4.21 0.07
C PRO A 56 16.27 3.45 -1.16
N ASP A 57 17.32 2.64 -1.02
CA ASP A 57 17.84 1.83 -2.12
C ASP A 57 16.91 0.65 -2.46
N ARG A 58 16.07 0.26 -1.52
CA ARG A 58 15.09 -0.82 -1.67
C ARG A 58 13.81 -0.37 -2.36
N PHE A 59 13.43 0.88 -2.22
CA PHE A 59 12.19 1.41 -2.76
C PHE A 59 12.47 2.46 -3.84
N GLU A 60 11.60 2.51 -4.82
CA GLU A 60 11.59 3.52 -5.86
C GLU A 60 10.17 4.10 -5.93
N ALA A 61 10.07 5.40 -5.64
CA ALA A 61 8.83 6.13 -5.74
C ALA A 61 8.97 7.26 -6.77
N GLY A 62 7.93 7.50 -7.54
CA GLY A 62 7.93 8.53 -8.56
C GLY A 62 6.57 8.76 -9.19
N ILE A 63 6.51 9.75 -10.09
CA ILE A 63 5.31 10.06 -10.85
C ILE A 63 5.63 9.87 -12.33
N GLU A 64 4.85 9.01 -12.98
CA GLU A 64 4.89 8.75 -14.42
C GLU A 64 3.60 9.31 -15.05
N GLY A 65 3.68 10.50 -15.68
CA GLY A 65 2.50 11.21 -16.17
C GLY A 65 1.57 11.65 -15.04
N ASN A 66 0.39 11.06 -14.95
CA ASN A 66 -0.59 11.26 -13.87
C ASN A 66 -0.73 10.06 -12.94
N THR A 67 0.24 9.13 -12.98
CA THR A 67 0.28 7.93 -12.15
C THR A 67 1.38 8.03 -11.10
N PHE A 68 1.02 7.86 -9.83
CA PHE A 68 1.98 7.65 -8.76
C PHE A 68 2.42 6.19 -8.77
N CYS A 69 3.73 5.94 -8.81
CA CYS A 69 4.34 4.63 -8.81
C CYS A 69 5.21 4.43 -7.58
N LEU A 70 5.03 3.31 -6.86
CA LEU A 70 5.95 2.86 -5.82
C LEU A 70 6.31 1.40 -6.07
N ARG A 71 7.61 1.11 -6.16
CA ARG A 71 8.11 -0.24 -6.45
C ARG A 71 9.15 -0.65 -5.42
N GLU A 72 8.95 -1.81 -4.80
CA GLU A 72 9.97 -2.47 -4.00
C GLU A 72 10.89 -3.27 -4.91
N LYS A 73 12.15 -2.87 -5.01
CA LYS A 73 13.18 -3.50 -5.83
C LYS A 73 13.53 -4.90 -5.31
N LYS A 74 13.98 -5.76 -6.19
CA LYS A 74 14.57 -7.03 -5.79
C LYS A 74 15.93 -6.76 -5.16
N LEU A 75 16.09 -7.13 -3.89
CA LEU A 75 17.39 -7.06 -3.23
C LEU A 75 18.40 -7.97 -3.97
N ILE A 76 19.50 -7.40 -4.46
CA ILE A 76 20.62 -8.13 -5.04
C ILE A 76 21.56 -8.55 -3.90
N PRO A 77 22.11 -9.78 -3.88
CA PRO A 77 23.11 -10.18 -2.90
C PRO A 77 24.33 -9.26 -3.02
N PRO A 78 24.82 -8.44 -2.23
CA PRO A 78 25.27 -8.58 -0.88
C PRO A 78 24.41 -7.87 0.18
N VAL A 79 23.46 -7.04 -0.22
CA VAL A 79 22.56 -6.33 0.70
C VAL A 79 21.66 -7.31 1.46
N PHE A 80 21.34 -8.45 0.83
CA PHE A 80 20.56 -9.54 1.43
C PHE A 80 21.12 -10.06 2.76
N TRP A 81 22.45 -10.15 2.91
CA TRP A 81 23.09 -10.63 4.13
C TRP A 81 22.95 -9.68 5.32
N LYS A 82 22.88 -8.36 5.05
CA LYS A 82 22.70 -7.35 6.10
C LYS A 82 21.33 -7.48 6.78
N HIS A 83 20.29 -7.81 6.03
CA HIS A 83 18.93 -8.00 6.56
C HIS A 83 18.72 -9.37 7.22
N LEU A 84 19.46 -10.39 6.86
CA LEU A 84 19.37 -11.72 7.48
C LEU A 84 19.87 -11.76 8.95
N PHE A 85 20.76 -10.84 9.32
CA PHE A 85 21.33 -10.78 10.67
C PHE A 85 20.74 -9.66 11.54
N CYS A 86 19.93 -8.78 11.00
CA CYS A 86 19.15 -7.82 11.78
C CYS A 86 17.89 -8.50 12.30
N ASN A 87 17.95 -8.97 13.54
CA ASN A 87 16.90 -9.74 14.21
C ASN A 87 15.70 -8.88 14.67
N ASN A 88 15.50 -7.72 14.07
CA ASN A 88 14.39 -6.83 14.39
C ASN A 88 13.33 -6.94 13.29
N HIS A 89 12.45 -7.94 13.40
CA HIS A 89 11.30 -8.12 12.52
C HIS A 89 10.20 -7.09 12.80
N GLN A 90 10.52 -5.81 12.69
CA GLN A 90 9.47 -4.79 12.65
C GLN A 90 8.67 -4.99 11.36
N LYS A 91 7.37 -5.06 11.52
CA LYS A 91 6.45 -5.17 10.39
C LYS A 91 6.55 -3.90 9.55
N GLU A 92 7.00 -4.03 8.33
CA GLU A 92 7.10 -2.92 7.40
C GLU A 92 5.74 -2.63 6.79
N VAL A 93 5.26 -1.41 6.94
CA VAL A 93 3.94 -0.99 6.47
C VAL A 93 4.03 0.38 5.82
N PHE A 94 3.53 0.48 4.59
CA PHE A 94 3.21 1.75 3.94
C PHE A 94 1.77 2.14 4.26
N SER A 95 1.56 3.34 4.77
CA SER A 95 0.23 3.93 5.01
C SER A 95 0.00 5.05 4.01
N PHE A 96 -0.85 4.81 3.02
CA PHE A 96 -1.15 5.75 1.95
C PHE A 96 -2.40 6.58 2.25
N GLN A 97 -2.30 7.88 2.03
CA GLN A 97 -3.43 8.79 1.94
C GLN A 97 -3.77 8.96 0.45
N VAL A 98 -4.90 8.41 0.03
CA VAL A 98 -5.32 8.36 -1.39
C VAL A 98 -6.08 9.64 -1.75
N PRO A 99 -5.57 10.48 -2.66
CA PRO A 99 -6.27 11.67 -3.12
C PRO A 99 -7.63 11.34 -3.74
N SER A 100 -8.60 12.22 -3.57
CA SER A 100 -9.94 12.06 -4.18
C SER A 100 -9.93 12.11 -5.72
N THR A 101 -8.84 12.58 -6.33
CA THR A 101 -8.64 12.59 -7.79
C THR A 101 -8.24 11.23 -8.35
N VAL A 102 -7.79 10.30 -7.49
CA VAL A 102 -7.38 8.95 -7.91
C VAL A 102 -8.62 8.13 -8.27
N GLN A 103 -8.64 7.65 -9.50
CA GLN A 103 -9.72 6.82 -10.05
C GLN A 103 -9.30 5.37 -10.20
N LYS A 104 -8.00 5.10 -10.31
CA LYS A 104 -7.46 3.73 -10.46
C LYS A 104 -6.40 3.44 -9.41
N LEU A 105 -6.57 2.31 -8.71
CA LEU A 105 -5.54 1.75 -7.82
C LEU A 105 -5.17 0.34 -8.29
N THR A 106 -3.91 0.13 -8.61
CA THR A 106 -3.33 -1.18 -8.91
C THR A 106 -2.30 -1.53 -7.86
N LEU A 107 -2.51 -2.63 -7.16
CA LEU A 107 -1.58 -3.15 -6.15
C LEU A 107 -1.12 -4.56 -6.52
N ARG A 108 0.18 -4.77 -6.50
CA ARG A 108 0.80 -6.10 -6.59
C ARG A 108 1.61 -6.35 -5.32
N SER A 109 1.27 -7.40 -4.58
CA SER A 109 1.93 -7.78 -3.34
C SER A 109 2.38 -9.23 -3.37
N LEU A 110 3.62 -9.49 -2.96
CA LEU A 110 4.12 -10.87 -2.88
C LEU A 110 3.86 -11.47 -1.49
N ASN A 111 4.29 -10.83 -0.41
CA ASN A 111 4.22 -11.37 0.95
C ASN A 111 3.67 -10.39 2.01
N GLY A 112 3.02 -9.32 1.62
CA GLY A 112 2.51 -8.31 2.53
C GLY A 112 1.00 -8.39 2.74
N ALA A 113 0.52 -7.90 3.87
CA ALA A 113 -0.90 -7.67 4.05
C ALA A 113 -1.34 -6.38 3.33
N THR A 114 -2.60 -6.33 2.93
CA THR A 114 -3.21 -5.14 2.32
C THR A 114 -4.46 -4.76 3.09
N GLY A 115 -4.54 -3.50 3.51
CA GLY A 115 -5.70 -2.88 4.11
C GLY A 115 -6.25 -1.77 3.21
N LEU A 116 -7.56 -1.72 3.03
CA LEU A 116 -8.25 -0.64 2.34
C LEU A 116 -9.42 -0.18 3.21
N ASP A 117 -9.46 1.09 3.53
CA ASP A 117 -10.53 1.68 4.34
C ASP A 117 -11.15 2.88 3.64
N THR A 118 -12.45 2.82 3.45
CA THR A 118 -13.28 3.91 2.94
C THR A 118 -12.77 4.51 1.61
N ILE A 119 -12.39 3.64 0.65
CA ILE A 119 -11.85 4.03 -0.66
C ILE A 119 -12.95 4.03 -1.72
N SER A 120 -12.99 5.10 -2.53
CA SER A 120 -13.88 5.22 -3.68
C SER A 120 -13.07 5.42 -4.96
N LEU A 121 -13.24 4.50 -5.93
CA LEU A 121 -12.47 4.44 -7.18
C LEU A 121 -13.39 4.13 -8.37
N THR A 122 -12.88 4.32 -9.57
CA THR A 122 -13.47 3.71 -10.79
C THR A 122 -12.97 2.27 -10.96
N THR A 123 -11.68 2.04 -10.72
CA THR A 123 -11.06 0.72 -10.90
C THR A 123 -10.16 0.36 -9.72
N LEU A 124 -10.40 -0.80 -9.15
CA LEU A 124 -9.55 -1.42 -8.12
C LEU A 124 -9.02 -2.76 -8.62
N GLU A 125 -7.70 -2.88 -8.72
CA GLU A 125 -7.01 -4.12 -9.12
C GLU A 125 -6.00 -4.52 -8.05
N ILE A 126 -6.18 -5.67 -7.40
CA ILE A 126 -5.25 -6.20 -6.41
C ILE A 126 -4.83 -7.62 -6.80
N SER A 127 -3.53 -7.85 -6.83
CA SER A 127 -2.95 -9.18 -7.02
C SER A 127 -1.97 -9.47 -5.88
N ALA A 128 -2.29 -10.44 -5.04
CA ALA A 128 -1.45 -10.86 -3.91
C ALA A 128 -1.04 -12.33 -4.06
N THR A 129 0.21 -12.65 -3.73
CA THR A 129 0.62 -14.06 -3.68
C THR A 129 0.39 -14.64 -2.29
N ASN A 130 0.96 -14.01 -1.26
CA ASN A 130 0.80 -14.44 0.12
C ASN A 130 0.43 -13.23 0.97
N GLY A 131 -0.63 -13.34 1.74
CA GLY A 131 -1.01 -12.25 2.62
C GLY A 131 -2.52 -12.10 2.75
N LYS A 132 -2.92 -11.32 3.72
CA LYS A 132 -4.32 -11.02 3.98
C LYS A 132 -4.70 -9.73 3.25
N ILE A 133 -5.81 -9.76 2.52
CA ILE A 133 -6.44 -8.57 1.96
C ILE A 133 -7.67 -8.26 2.79
N THR A 134 -7.75 -7.07 3.35
CA THR A 134 -8.92 -6.57 4.07
C THR A 134 -9.41 -5.29 3.42
N GLY A 135 -10.71 -5.19 3.24
CA GLY A 135 -11.34 -3.99 2.73
C GLY A 135 -12.62 -3.67 3.51
N ASP A 136 -12.79 -2.41 3.87
CA ASP A 136 -14.01 -1.92 4.50
C ASP A 136 -14.51 -0.66 3.81
N SER A 137 -15.83 -0.57 3.58
CA SER A 137 -16.47 0.57 2.94
C SER A 137 -15.85 0.94 1.57
N LEU A 138 -15.66 -0.07 0.73
CA LEU A 138 -15.10 0.11 -0.61
C LEU A 138 -16.19 0.40 -1.64
N SER A 139 -15.93 1.36 -2.52
CA SER A 139 -16.76 1.64 -3.70
C SER A 139 -15.88 1.67 -4.95
N ALA A 140 -16.24 0.86 -5.96
CA ALA A 140 -15.51 0.84 -7.23
C ALA A 140 -16.46 0.40 -8.36
N SER A 141 -16.42 1.04 -9.54
CA SER A 141 -17.18 0.54 -10.68
C SER A 141 -16.68 -0.83 -11.13
N SER A 142 -15.37 -1.06 -11.12
CA SER A 142 -14.78 -2.38 -11.38
C SER A 142 -13.83 -2.77 -10.27
N CYS A 143 -14.05 -3.93 -9.68
CA CYS A 143 -13.22 -4.47 -8.61
C CYS A 143 -12.69 -5.85 -8.98
N ARG A 144 -11.37 -5.96 -9.14
CA ARG A 144 -10.67 -7.24 -9.37
C ARG A 144 -9.67 -7.51 -8.26
N ILE A 145 -9.84 -8.60 -7.53
CA ILE A 145 -8.96 -8.99 -6.44
C ILE A 145 -8.59 -10.46 -6.58
N GLN A 146 -7.30 -10.74 -6.68
CA GLN A 146 -6.77 -12.09 -6.83
C GLN A 146 -5.74 -12.37 -5.73
N ALA A 147 -5.90 -13.51 -5.04
CA ALA A 147 -4.95 -14.00 -4.05
C ALA A 147 -4.60 -15.45 -4.30
N ALA A 148 -3.31 -15.79 -4.32
CA ALA A 148 -2.91 -17.18 -4.42
C ALA A 148 -3.03 -17.90 -3.06
N ASN A 149 -2.42 -17.35 -2.02
CA ASN A 149 -2.45 -17.92 -0.67
C ASN A 149 -2.78 -16.81 0.34
N GLY A 150 -3.97 -16.84 0.90
CA GLY A 150 -4.33 -15.82 1.87
C GLY A 150 -5.84 -15.67 2.05
N LYS A 151 -6.21 -14.83 3.00
CA LYS A 151 -7.61 -14.53 3.28
C LYS A 151 -7.99 -13.19 2.65
N ILE A 152 -9.11 -13.17 1.93
CA ILE A 152 -9.74 -11.95 1.44
C ILE A 152 -10.98 -11.69 2.30
N VAL A 153 -11.07 -10.53 2.91
CA VAL A 153 -12.23 -10.09 3.71
C VAL A 153 -12.63 -8.70 3.24
N LEU A 154 -13.78 -8.62 2.60
CA LEU A 154 -14.35 -7.35 2.14
C LEU A 154 -15.69 -7.13 2.82
N THR A 155 -15.82 -5.98 3.48
CA THR A 155 -17.07 -5.58 4.14
C THR A 155 -17.57 -4.27 3.55
N ARG A 156 -18.90 -4.14 3.40
CA ARG A 156 -19.55 -2.96 2.81
C ARG A 156 -19.00 -2.59 1.42
N LEU A 157 -18.78 -3.61 0.59
CA LEU A 157 -18.37 -3.42 -0.81
C LEU A 157 -19.57 -2.97 -1.66
N ARG A 158 -19.37 -1.94 -2.49
CA ARG A 158 -20.27 -1.50 -3.55
C ARG A 158 -19.53 -1.52 -4.87
N THR A 159 -20.04 -2.26 -5.85
CA THR A 159 -19.39 -2.37 -7.17
C THR A 159 -20.38 -2.79 -8.25
N ASP A 160 -20.18 -2.29 -9.46
CA ASP A 160 -20.96 -2.70 -10.65
C ASP A 160 -20.40 -4.02 -11.23
N SER A 161 -19.10 -4.26 -11.06
CA SER A 161 -18.43 -5.48 -11.55
C SER A 161 -17.43 -6.01 -10.53
N LEU A 162 -17.58 -7.27 -10.16
CA LEU A 162 -16.74 -7.95 -9.17
C LEU A 162 -16.11 -9.23 -9.74
N ASP A 163 -14.78 -9.28 -9.74
CA ASP A 163 -13.97 -10.48 -10.04
C ASP A 163 -13.03 -10.75 -8.87
N VAL A 164 -13.39 -11.71 -8.03
CA VAL A 164 -12.57 -12.07 -6.86
C VAL A 164 -12.24 -13.54 -6.87
N SER A 165 -10.96 -13.86 -6.77
CA SER A 165 -10.47 -15.24 -6.71
C SER A 165 -9.43 -15.45 -5.63
N ALA A 166 -9.55 -16.58 -4.93
CA ALA A 166 -8.56 -17.06 -3.97
C ALA A 166 -8.25 -18.54 -4.26
N THR A 167 -7.00 -18.89 -4.55
CA THR A 167 -6.65 -20.28 -4.89
C THR A 167 -6.54 -21.14 -3.64
N ASN A 168 -5.76 -20.73 -2.65
CA ASN A 168 -5.58 -21.43 -1.38
C ASN A 168 -5.88 -20.47 -0.22
N GLY A 169 -7.14 -20.15 0.00
CA GLY A 169 -7.50 -19.16 1.00
C GLY A 169 -8.99 -19.08 1.28
N LYS A 170 -9.32 -18.23 2.23
CA LYS A 170 -10.70 -17.96 2.60
C LYS A 170 -11.17 -16.66 1.96
N LEU A 171 -12.39 -16.71 1.41
CA LEU A 171 -13.05 -15.56 0.84
C LEU A 171 -14.28 -15.22 1.67
N GLU A 172 -14.36 -14.01 2.20
CA GLU A 172 -15.49 -13.46 2.93
C GLU A 172 -15.84 -12.11 2.31
N ILE A 173 -16.99 -11.99 1.69
CA ILE A 173 -17.47 -10.74 1.07
C ILE A 173 -18.86 -10.44 1.57
N THR A 174 -19.06 -9.21 2.04
CA THR A 174 -20.37 -8.64 2.36
C THR A 174 -20.50 -7.29 1.70
N GLY A 175 -21.62 -7.04 1.02
CA GLY A 175 -21.86 -5.79 0.31
C GLY A 175 -22.94 -5.93 -0.73
N ASP A 176 -23.15 -4.87 -1.49
CA ASP A 176 -24.14 -4.79 -2.55
C ASP A 176 -23.43 -4.73 -3.91
N CYS A 177 -23.85 -5.59 -4.85
CA CYS A 177 -23.54 -5.47 -6.26
C CYS A 177 -24.79 -4.93 -6.96
N SER A 178 -24.68 -3.76 -7.54
CA SER A 178 -25.78 -3.11 -8.26
C SER A 178 -25.68 -3.32 -9.75
#